data_4a6dde1ddd3a7998f6c875e10beb5c1f
#
_entry.id   4a6dde1ddd3a7998f6c875e10beb5c1f
#
_cell.length_a   1.000
_cell.length_b   1.000
_cell.length_c   1.000
_cell.angle_alpha   90.00
_cell.angle_beta   90.00
_cell.angle_gamma   90.00
#
_symmetry.space_group_name_H-M   'P 1'
#
loop_
_entity.id
_entity.type
_entity.pdbx_description
1 polymer ?
#
loop_
_entity_poly.entity_id
_entity_poly.type
_entity_poly.pdbx_seq_one_letter_code
_entity_poly.pdbx_strand_id
1 'polypeptide(L)'
;EKRRRKHSMEYAEDLQMDSQESAKRMEEGRLYLPSDPEIMKKPFDWLEQLYAYNQTRPHDPHPRARLLKDMFAELGEGCYIEPPLRSNWGGYHTHFGDHVYANFNLTLVDDGHIYIGSKTMIGPNVTIATAGHPVEPNLRYLEMQYNMDVHIGKNVWIGAGCVILPGVTIGDNTVIGAGSIVTKDIPAGVVDVGNPCRVLREVGEHDREYYYRDRKIDVPIPDVLSKPDKD
;
A
#
# COMPACT_ATOMS: atom_id res chain seq x y z
N GLU A 1 19.29 10.65 -18.57
CA GLU A 1 19.86 10.42 -17.23
C GLU A 1 20.86 11.51 -16.83
N LYS A 2 21.94 11.76 -17.60
CA LYS A 2 22.93 12.84 -17.30
C LYS A 2 22.32 14.25 -17.21
N ARG A 3 21.30 14.54 -18.03
CA ARG A 3 20.61 15.85 -18.04
C ARG A 3 19.70 16.02 -16.82
N ARG A 4 19.05 14.95 -16.37
CA ARG A 4 18.20 14.91 -15.17
C ARG A 4 19.05 15.08 -13.90
N ARG A 5 20.18 14.37 -13.80
CA ARG A 5 21.13 14.52 -12.67
C ARG A 5 21.71 15.93 -12.55
N LYS A 6 21.99 16.60 -13.67
CA LYS A 6 22.50 17.98 -13.63
C LYS A 6 21.45 18.97 -13.11
N HIS A 7 20.17 18.77 -13.47
CA HIS A 7 19.06 19.62 -13.06
C HIS A 7 18.76 19.46 -11.57
N SER A 8 18.74 18.23 -11.05
CA SER A 8 18.51 17.96 -9.62
C SER A 8 19.62 18.50 -8.72
N MET A 9 20.87 18.48 -9.18
CA MET A 9 22.00 19.07 -8.44
C MET A 9 21.89 20.60 -8.36
N GLU A 10 21.46 21.27 -9.44
CA GLU A 10 21.18 22.71 -9.43
C GLU A 10 20.12 23.09 -8.40
N TYR A 11 19.01 22.33 -8.33
CA TYR A 11 17.95 22.57 -7.35
C TYR A 11 18.37 22.28 -5.91
N ALA A 12 19.21 21.27 -5.68
CA ALA A 12 19.71 20.96 -4.35
C ALA A 12 20.55 22.11 -3.78
N GLU A 13 21.39 22.75 -4.61
CA GLU A 13 22.17 23.94 -4.23
C GLU A 13 21.27 25.12 -3.89
N ASP A 14 20.27 25.41 -4.73
CA ASP A 14 19.30 26.51 -4.51
C ASP A 14 18.45 26.31 -3.24
N LEU A 15 18.10 25.04 -2.94
CA LEU A 15 17.31 24.67 -1.76
C LEU A 15 18.17 24.52 -0.49
N GLN A 16 19.50 24.61 -0.59
CA GLN A 16 20.45 24.32 0.49
C GLN A 16 20.20 22.95 1.13
N MET A 17 19.84 21.96 0.31
CA MET A 17 19.48 20.61 0.70
C MET A 17 20.50 19.63 0.14
N ASP A 18 21.38 19.13 0.99
CA ASP A 18 22.29 18.03 0.61
C ASP A 18 21.58 16.67 0.67
N SER A 19 22.26 15.63 0.17
CA SER A 19 21.72 14.28 0.13
C SER A 19 21.37 13.73 1.51
N GLN A 20 22.07 14.13 2.55
CA GLN A 20 21.83 13.67 3.91
C GLN A 20 20.57 14.30 4.50
N GLU A 21 20.39 15.60 4.31
CA GLU A 21 19.17 16.33 4.70
C GLU A 21 17.96 15.84 3.87
N SER A 22 18.12 15.60 2.56
CA SER A 22 17.05 15.08 1.71
C SER A 22 16.58 13.69 2.16
N ALA A 23 17.50 12.77 2.46
CA ALA A 23 17.19 11.44 2.96
C ALA A 23 16.48 11.49 4.32
N LYS A 24 16.97 12.32 5.25
CA LYS A 24 16.35 12.54 6.56
C LYS A 24 14.91 13.08 6.41
N ARG A 25 14.70 14.05 5.54
CA ARG A 25 13.37 14.61 5.27
C ARG A 25 12.40 13.59 4.69
N MET A 26 12.88 12.72 3.82
CA MET A 26 12.11 11.62 3.27
C MET A 26 11.58 10.70 4.39
N GLU A 27 12.45 10.31 5.33
CA GLU A 27 12.10 9.48 6.48
C GLU A 27 11.13 10.17 7.46
N GLU A 28 11.25 11.50 7.60
CA GLU A 28 10.38 12.31 8.47
C GLU A 28 9.06 12.74 7.79
N GLY A 29 8.77 12.33 6.56
CA GLY A 29 7.56 12.73 5.82
C GLY A 29 7.54 14.22 5.44
N ARG A 30 8.68 14.89 5.46
CA ARG A 30 8.82 16.30 5.10
C ARG A 30 9.08 16.46 3.60
N LEU A 31 8.96 17.69 3.09
CA LEU A 31 9.34 17.98 1.70
C LEU A 31 10.81 17.66 1.47
N TYR A 32 11.09 16.84 0.47
CA TYR A 32 12.44 16.42 0.06
C TYR A 32 12.58 16.39 -1.46
N LEU A 33 13.80 16.20 -1.95
CA LEU A 33 14.11 16.10 -3.38
C LEU A 33 14.27 14.62 -3.77
N PRO A 34 13.26 13.98 -4.38
CA PRO A 34 13.29 12.55 -4.71
C PRO A 34 14.32 12.21 -5.81
N SER A 35 14.70 13.19 -6.64
CA SER A 35 15.71 13.05 -7.69
C SER A 35 17.16 13.09 -7.17
N ASP A 36 17.36 13.19 -5.85
CA ASP A 36 18.67 13.12 -5.23
C ASP A 36 19.38 11.80 -5.59
N PRO A 37 20.64 11.85 -6.08
CA PRO A 37 21.34 10.66 -6.55
C PRO A 37 21.55 9.57 -5.50
N GLU A 38 21.72 9.93 -4.22
CA GLU A 38 21.92 8.94 -3.16
C GLU A 38 20.57 8.27 -2.75
N ILE A 39 19.46 9.00 -2.83
CA ILE A 39 18.13 8.44 -2.65
C ILE A 39 17.81 7.48 -3.82
N MET A 40 18.02 7.91 -5.05
CA MET A 40 17.69 7.13 -6.25
C MET A 40 18.49 5.82 -6.39
N LYS A 41 19.64 5.70 -5.75
CA LYS A 41 20.43 4.45 -5.78
C LYS A 41 19.89 3.38 -4.86
N LYS A 42 19.24 3.76 -3.75
CA LYS A 42 18.81 2.84 -2.69
C LYS A 42 17.87 1.73 -3.19
N PRO A 43 16.86 1.96 -4.03
CA PRO A 43 15.87 0.94 -4.38
C PRO A 43 16.35 -0.11 -5.39
N PHE A 44 17.51 0.04 -6.04
CA PHE A 44 17.88 -0.85 -7.15
C PHE A 44 17.96 -2.32 -6.78
N ASP A 45 18.53 -2.67 -5.63
CA ASP A 45 18.66 -4.06 -5.21
C ASP A 45 17.29 -4.71 -4.94
N TRP A 46 16.35 -3.98 -4.38
CA TRP A 46 14.97 -4.45 -4.15
C TRP A 46 14.16 -4.52 -5.45
N LEU A 47 14.40 -3.61 -6.39
CA LEU A 47 13.78 -3.65 -7.72
C LEU A 47 14.25 -4.85 -8.54
N GLU A 48 15.52 -5.27 -8.40
CA GLU A 48 16.01 -6.51 -9.01
C GLU A 48 15.31 -7.75 -8.41
N GLN A 49 15.08 -7.77 -7.10
CA GLN A 49 14.31 -8.83 -6.45
C GLN A 49 12.85 -8.82 -6.90
N LEU A 50 12.23 -7.65 -7.02
CA LEU A 50 10.88 -7.49 -7.55
C LEU A 50 10.79 -8.01 -9.00
N TYR A 51 11.79 -7.70 -9.84
CA TYR A 51 11.87 -8.25 -11.19
C TYR A 51 11.93 -9.78 -11.16
N ALA A 52 12.82 -10.36 -10.36
CA ALA A 52 12.94 -11.80 -10.20
C ALA A 52 11.62 -12.44 -9.70
N TYR A 53 10.94 -11.81 -8.74
CA TYR A 53 9.64 -12.22 -8.24
C TYR A 53 8.60 -12.31 -9.36
N ASN A 54 8.48 -11.28 -10.17
CA ASN A 54 7.52 -11.19 -11.26
C ASN A 54 7.79 -12.21 -12.39
N GLN A 55 8.99 -12.78 -12.47
CA GLN A 55 9.38 -13.83 -13.43
C GLN A 55 9.22 -15.25 -12.88
N THR A 56 8.76 -15.41 -11.63
CA THR A 56 8.58 -16.74 -11.03
C THR A 56 7.50 -17.56 -11.72
N ARG A 57 7.71 -18.89 -11.79
CA ARG A 57 6.74 -19.80 -12.38
C ARG A 57 5.63 -20.18 -11.40
N PRO A 58 4.37 -20.34 -11.84
CA PRO A 58 3.26 -20.72 -10.96
C PRO A 58 3.44 -22.06 -10.25
N HIS A 59 4.13 -23.02 -10.88
CA HIS A 59 4.36 -24.36 -10.33
C HIS A 59 5.47 -24.43 -9.29
N ASP A 60 6.22 -23.36 -9.07
CA ASP A 60 7.31 -23.33 -8.11
C ASP A 60 7.07 -22.23 -7.07
N PRO A 61 6.38 -22.54 -5.97
CA PRO A 61 6.06 -21.54 -4.94
C PRO A 61 7.26 -21.19 -4.04
N HIS A 62 8.30 -22.04 -3.99
CA HIS A 62 9.44 -21.85 -3.08
C HIS A 62 10.25 -20.58 -3.36
N PRO A 63 10.61 -20.26 -4.62
CA PRO A 63 11.27 -18.99 -4.92
C PRO A 63 10.41 -17.79 -4.57
N ARG A 64 9.09 -17.85 -4.80
CA ARG A 64 8.16 -16.75 -4.48
C ARG A 64 8.17 -16.40 -3.01
N ALA A 65 7.99 -17.40 -2.14
CA ALA A 65 7.93 -17.18 -0.69
C ALA A 65 9.24 -16.57 -0.15
N ARG A 66 10.39 -17.03 -0.67
CA ARG A 66 11.69 -16.49 -0.28
C ARG A 66 11.86 -15.04 -0.75
N LEU A 67 11.59 -14.76 -2.02
CA LEU A 67 11.72 -13.40 -2.57
C LEU A 67 10.82 -12.40 -1.87
N LEU A 68 9.56 -12.77 -1.57
CA LEU A 68 8.67 -11.90 -0.79
C LEU A 68 9.24 -11.56 0.59
N LYS A 69 9.82 -12.57 1.27
CA LYS A 69 10.42 -12.37 2.59
C LYS A 69 11.66 -11.45 2.55
N ASP A 70 12.42 -11.53 1.48
CA ASP A 70 13.64 -10.72 1.30
C ASP A 70 13.33 -9.29 0.82
N MET A 71 12.17 -9.08 0.17
CA MET A 71 11.77 -7.79 -0.41
C MET A 71 11.09 -6.86 0.59
N PHE A 72 10.17 -7.38 1.39
CA PHE A 72 9.33 -6.55 2.27
C PHE A 72 10.02 -6.22 3.59
N ALA A 73 9.72 -5.03 4.12
CA ALA A 73 10.19 -4.64 5.46
C ALA A 73 9.72 -5.62 6.53
N GLU A 74 8.48 -6.12 6.38
CA GLU A 74 7.88 -7.13 7.23
C GLU A 74 6.90 -7.98 6.42
N LEU A 75 6.95 -9.30 6.61
CA LEU A 75 6.03 -10.24 5.98
C LEU A 75 5.58 -11.28 7.01
N GLY A 76 4.30 -11.21 7.39
CA GLY A 76 3.66 -12.19 8.26
C GLY A 76 3.53 -13.58 7.62
N GLU A 77 3.13 -14.54 8.43
CA GLU A 77 2.95 -15.92 7.98
C GLU A 77 1.75 -16.06 7.03
N GLY A 78 1.85 -17.01 6.09
CA GLY A 78 0.73 -17.38 5.22
C GLY A 78 0.28 -16.31 4.23
N CYS A 79 1.09 -15.29 3.98
CA CYS A 79 0.81 -14.28 2.97
C CYS A 79 0.92 -14.85 1.56
N TYR A 80 0.02 -14.42 0.68
CA TYR A 80 0.03 -14.79 -0.74
C TYR A 80 -0.24 -13.57 -1.62
N ILE A 81 0.72 -13.22 -2.45
CA ILE A 81 0.65 -12.07 -3.36
C ILE A 81 0.79 -12.58 -4.78
N GLU A 82 -0.17 -12.27 -5.64
CA GLU A 82 -0.13 -12.67 -7.04
C GLU A 82 0.78 -11.76 -7.86
N PRO A 83 1.71 -12.29 -8.63
CA PRO A 83 2.43 -11.50 -9.61
C PRO A 83 1.51 -11.14 -10.82
N PRO A 84 1.78 -10.03 -11.53
CA PRO A 84 2.87 -9.11 -11.23
C PRO A 84 2.54 -8.16 -10.07
N LEU A 85 3.53 -7.94 -9.21
CA LEU A 85 3.55 -6.88 -8.21
C LEU A 85 4.30 -5.67 -8.79
N ARG A 86 3.90 -4.47 -8.44
CA ARG A 86 4.58 -3.22 -8.81
C ARG A 86 4.89 -2.42 -7.56
N SER A 87 6.09 -1.91 -7.45
CA SER A 87 6.51 -1.12 -6.31
C SER A 87 7.63 -0.15 -6.71
N ASN A 88 7.63 1.05 -6.13
CA ASN A 88 8.70 2.04 -6.34
C ASN A 88 10.00 1.65 -5.64
N TRP A 89 9.89 1.06 -4.44
CA TRP A 89 11.03 0.64 -3.62
C TRP A 89 11.12 -0.89 -3.49
N GLY A 90 10.53 -1.64 -4.43
CA GLY A 90 10.55 -3.10 -4.44
C GLY A 90 9.84 -3.76 -3.26
N GLY A 91 9.05 -3.02 -2.47
CA GLY A 91 8.39 -3.48 -1.26
C GLY A 91 9.10 -3.14 0.04
N TYR A 92 10.28 -2.54 -0.01
CA TYR A 92 11.14 -2.31 1.16
C TYR A 92 10.47 -1.52 2.30
N HIS A 93 9.51 -0.64 2.00
CA HIS A 93 8.75 0.10 3.01
C HIS A 93 7.36 -0.48 3.26
N THR A 94 7.10 -1.72 2.83
CA THR A 94 5.78 -2.34 3.00
C THR A 94 5.81 -3.43 4.07
N HIS A 95 4.81 -3.38 4.96
CA HIS A 95 4.65 -4.28 6.10
C HIS A 95 3.34 -5.06 5.96
N PHE A 96 3.42 -6.37 5.90
CA PHE A 96 2.27 -7.26 5.86
C PHE A 96 2.13 -8.03 7.16
N GLY A 97 0.95 -8.00 7.77
CA GLY A 97 0.56 -8.92 8.83
C GLY A 97 0.34 -10.34 8.31
N ASP A 98 -0.19 -11.23 9.14
CA ASP A 98 -0.38 -12.63 8.79
C ASP A 98 -1.54 -12.86 7.81
N HIS A 99 -1.39 -13.86 6.94
CA HIS A 99 -2.45 -14.34 6.05
C HIS A 99 -3.07 -13.26 5.15
N VAL A 100 -2.31 -12.27 4.74
CA VAL A 100 -2.75 -11.29 3.77
C VAL A 100 -2.76 -11.91 2.38
N TYR A 101 -3.86 -11.71 1.66
CA TYR A 101 -3.98 -12.05 0.24
C TYR A 101 -4.00 -10.80 -0.62
N ALA A 102 -3.15 -10.74 -1.64
CA ALA A 102 -3.21 -9.70 -2.66
C ALA A 102 -3.28 -10.30 -4.06
N ASN A 103 -4.24 -9.84 -4.83
CA ASN A 103 -4.43 -10.23 -6.21
C ASN A 103 -3.43 -9.51 -7.14
N PHE A 104 -3.37 -9.92 -8.39
CA PHE A 104 -2.42 -9.42 -9.39
C PHE A 104 -2.53 -7.91 -9.64
N ASN A 105 -1.42 -7.32 -10.09
CA ASN A 105 -1.27 -5.88 -10.34
C ASN A 105 -1.51 -5.01 -9.08
N LEU A 106 -1.21 -5.51 -7.89
CA LEU A 106 -1.07 -4.63 -6.73
C LEU A 106 0.06 -3.64 -7.03
N THR A 107 -0.22 -2.36 -6.87
CA THR A 107 0.75 -1.28 -7.10
C THR A 107 1.01 -0.55 -5.79
N LEU A 108 2.26 -0.55 -5.36
CA LEU A 108 2.73 0.10 -4.15
C LEU A 108 3.62 1.30 -4.54
N VAL A 109 3.16 2.51 -4.25
CA VAL A 109 4.02 3.71 -4.31
C VAL A 109 4.58 3.89 -2.90
N ASP A 110 5.53 3.01 -2.57
CA ASP A 110 6.08 2.78 -1.25
C ASP A 110 7.32 3.62 -0.95
N ASP A 111 7.26 4.90 -1.26
CA ASP A 111 8.28 5.89 -0.89
C ASP A 111 8.25 6.19 0.62
N GLY A 112 7.08 6.15 1.27
CA GLY A 112 6.85 6.05 2.70
C GLY A 112 6.33 4.66 3.07
N HIS A 113 5.99 4.45 4.33
CA HIS A 113 5.58 3.13 4.82
C HIS A 113 4.12 2.80 4.51
N ILE A 114 3.88 1.53 4.16
CA ILE A 114 2.55 0.95 3.96
C ILE A 114 2.39 -0.20 4.95
N TYR A 115 1.41 -0.09 5.84
CA TYR A 115 1.08 -1.12 6.82
C TYR A 115 -0.23 -1.79 6.46
N ILE A 116 -0.23 -3.12 6.34
CA ILE A 116 -1.41 -3.92 5.97
C ILE A 116 -1.65 -4.98 7.04
N GLY A 117 -2.75 -4.86 7.75
CA GLY A 117 -3.11 -5.74 8.85
C GLY A 117 -3.46 -7.16 8.41
N SER A 118 -3.33 -8.09 9.35
CA SER A 118 -3.55 -9.53 9.14
C SER A 118 -4.94 -9.83 8.56
N LYS A 119 -5.06 -10.90 7.76
CA LYS A 119 -6.30 -11.37 7.12
C LYS A 119 -6.90 -10.42 6.08
N THR A 120 -6.23 -9.32 5.74
CA THR A 120 -6.69 -8.39 4.71
C THR A 120 -6.62 -9.01 3.32
N MET A 121 -7.66 -8.78 2.52
CA MET A 121 -7.77 -9.26 1.14
C MET A 121 -7.81 -8.08 0.18
N ILE A 122 -6.92 -8.09 -0.80
CA ILE A 122 -6.75 -7.00 -1.77
C ILE A 122 -7.09 -7.51 -3.17
N GLY A 123 -8.08 -6.89 -3.81
CA GLY A 123 -8.49 -7.19 -5.18
C GLY A 123 -7.45 -6.79 -6.23
N PRO A 124 -7.65 -7.20 -7.50
CA PRO A 124 -6.72 -6.87 -8.58
C PRO A 124 -6.71 -5.36 -8.89
N ASN A 125 -5.57 -4.89 -9.40
CA ASN A 125 -5.38 -3.50 -9.86
C ASN A 125 -5.60 -2.47 -8.74
N VAL A 126 -5.34 -2.79 -7.50
CA VAL A 126 -5.36 -1.84 -6.39
C VAL A 126 -4.06 -1.05 -6.37
N THR A 127 -4.15 0.26 -6.12
CA THR A 127 -3.00 1.14 -5.92
C THR A 127 -3.02 1.71 -4.52
N ILE A 128 -1.89 1.60 -3.80
CA ILE A 128 -1.68 2.20 -2.50
C ILE A 128 -0.50 3.15 -2.64
N ALA A 129 -0.74 4.43 -2.37
CA ALA A 129 0.28 5.47 -2.55
C ALA A 129 0.57 6.19 -1.24
N THR A 130 1.86 6.32 -0.92
CA THR A 130 2.35 7.12 0.21
C THR A 130 2.94 8.45 -0.23
N ALA A 131 3.34 8.57 -1.51
CA ALA A 131 3.99 9.75 -2.05
C ALA A 131 3.02 10.75 -2.65
N GLY A 132 3.30 12.03 -2.46
CA GLY A 132 2.58 13.14 -3.06
C GLY A 132 3.49 14.31 -3.40
N HIS A 133 3.03 15.15 -4.33
CA HIS A 133 3.70 16.41 -4.69
C HIS A 133 2.90 17.61 -4.20
N PRO A 134 3.56 18.72 -3.80
CA PRO A 134 2.89 19.94 -3.38
C PRO A 134 1.94 20.49 -4.45
N VAL A 135 0.82 21.04 -4.02
CA VAL A 135 -0.10 21.76 -4.92
C VAL A 135 0.49 23.08 -5.40
N GLU A 136 1.40 23.67 -4.62
CA GLU A 136 2.12 24.89 -4.96
C GLU A 136 3.02 24.66 -6.20
N PRO A 137 2.83 25.44 -7.30
CA PRO A 137 3.45 25.14 -8.59
C PRO A 137 4.99 25.29 -8.61
N ASN A 138 5.55 26.21 -7.85
CA ASN A 138 7.01 26.38 -7.80
C ASN A 138 7.70 25.22 -7.08
N LEU A 139 7.09 24.69 -6.02
CA LEU A 139 7.61 23.50 -5.34
C LEU A 139 7.53 22.27 -6.25
N ARG A 140 6.49 22.13 -7.06
CA ARG A 140 6.42 21.06 -8.08
C ARG A 140 7.44 21.26 -9.19
N TYR A 141 7.68 22.50 -9.62
CA TYR A 141 8.73 22.81 -10.60
C TYR A 141 10.12 22.39 -10.10
N LEU A 142 10.35 22.51 -8.80
CA LEU A 142 11.54 22.03 -8.10
C LEU A 142 11.51 20.51 -7.83
N GLU A 143 10.55 19.79 -8.36
CA GLU A 143 10.37 18.33 -8.19
C GLU A 143 10.17 17.87 -6.73
N MET A 144 9.79 18.78 -5.81
CA MET A 144 9.62 18.44 -4.39
C MET A 144 8.52 17.38 -4.17
N GLN A 145 8.78 16.48 -3.25
CA GLN A 145 7.89 15.38 -2.85
C GLN A 145 7.76 15.32 -1.33
N TYR A 146 6.69 14.74 -0.84
CA TYR A 146 6.50 14.37 0.56
C TYR A 146 5.89 12.98 0.64
N ASN A 147 6.10 12.28 1.75
CA ASN A 147 5.51 10.96 2.00
C ASN A 147 4.60 11.03 3.22
N MET A 148 3.50 10.29 3.18
CA MET A 148 2.59 10.07 4.29
C MET A 148 2.23 8.60 4.35
N ASP A 149 2.50 7.95 5.48
CA ASP A 149 2.27 6.53 5.66
C ASP A 149 0.79 6.17 5.49
N VAL A 150 0.54 4.98 4.97
CA VAL A 150 -0.81 4.42 4.82
C VAL A 150 -0.97 3.24 5.76
N HIS A 151 -2.07 3.24 6.52
CA HIS A 151 -2.40 2.18 7.46
C HIS A 151 -3.70 1.49 7.08
N ILE A 152 -3.64 0.19 6.80
CA ILE A 152 -4.81 -0.64 6.52
C ILE A 152 -4.94 -1.64 7.65
N GLY A 153 -6.11 -1.65 8.29
CA GLY A 153 -6.41 -2.49 9.44
C GLY A 153 -6.47 -3.99 9.11
N LYS A 154 -6.86 -4.77 10.10
CA LYS A 154 -7.03 -6.23 10.00
C LYS A 154 -8.35 -6.57 9.33
N ASN A 155 -8.38 -7.72 8.61
CA ASN A 155 -9.60 -8.25 8.01
C ASN A 155 -10.34 -7.24 7.12
N VAL A 156 -9.60 -6.40 6.40
CA VAL A 156 -10.14 -5.45 5.43
C VAL A 156 -10.29 -6.14 4.09
N TRP A 157 -11.38 -5.87 3.38
CA TRP A 157 -11.53 -6.26 1.98
C TRP A 157 -11.49 -5.04 1.07
N ILE A 158 -10.47 -4.95 0.23
CA ILE A 158 -10.32 -3.87 -0.76
C ILE A 158 -10.72 -4.43 -2.13
N GLY A 159 -11.79 -3.89 -2.69
CA GLY A 159 -12.31 -4.27 -4.01
C GLY A 159 -11.34 -3.92 -5.15
N ALA A 160 -11.56 -4.54 -6.30
CA ALA A 160 -10.74 -4.33 -7.50
C ALA A 160 -10.68 -2.87 -7.94
N GLY A 161 -9.50 -2.42 -8.38
CA GLY A 161 -9.32 -1.08 -8.98
C GLY A 161 -9.43 0.09 -8.00
N CYS A 162 -9.33 -0.15 -6.69
CA CYS A 162 -9.30 0.92 -5.70
C CYS A 162 -7.97 1.67 -5.70
N VAL A 163 -8.02 2.95 -5.32
CA VAL A 163 -6.84 3.78 -5.10
C VAL A 163 -6.90 4.34 -3.68
N ILE A 164 -5.85 4.08 -2.90
CA ILE A 164 -5.68 4.59 -1.54
C ILE A 164 -4.65 5.71 -1.59
N LEU A 165 -5.03 6.90 -1.13
CA LEU A 165 -4.17 8.09 -1.19
C LEU A 165 -3.24 8.21 0.03
N PRO A 166 -2.17 9.02 -0.07
CA PRO A 166 -1.21 9.22 1.01
C PRO A 166 -1.85 9.65 2.32
N GLY A 167 -1.39 9.08 3.44
CA GLY A 167 -1.81 9.43 4.79
C GLY A 167 -3.14 8.81 5.24
N VAL A 168 -3.75 7.96 4.43
CA VAL A 168 -5.04 7.34 4.77
C VAL A 168 -4.88 6.21 5.77
N THR A 169 -5.79 6.18 6.76
CA THR A 169 -5.99 5.04 7.66
C THR A 169 -7.35 4.40 7.38
N ILE A 170 -7.36 3.06 7.19
CA ILE A 170 -8.58 2.24 7.04
C ILE A 170 -8.71 1.35 8.26
N GLY A 171 -9.82 1.46 8.99
CA GLY A 171 -10.09 0.68 10.19
C GLY A 171 -10.36 -0.80 9.91
N ASP A 172 -10.25 -1.62 10.96
CA ASP A 172 -10.45 -3.07 10.91
C ASP A 172 -11.86 -3.47 10.44
N ASN A 173 -11.97 -4.67 9.85
CA ASN A 173 -13.25 -5.26 9.43
C ASN A 173 -14.04 -4.41 8.42
N THR A 174 -13.36 -3.58 7.64
CA THR A 174 -13.95 -2.64 6.68
C THR A 174 -13.93 -3.22 5.26
N VAL A 175 -14.92 -2.88 4.46
CA VAL A 175 -15.01 -3.24 3.05
C VAL A 175 -14.93 -1.98 2.20
N ILE A 176 -13.98 -1.93 1.30
CA ILE A 176 -13.87 -0.87 0.28
C ILE A 176 -14.39 -1.42 -1.05
N GLY A 177 -15.50 -0.89 -1.53
CA GLY A 177 -16.10 -1.33 -2.79
C GLY A 177 -15.21 -1.03 -4.01
N ALA A 178 -15.32 -1.90 -5.03
CA ALA A 178 -14.49 -1.80 -6.23
C ALA A 178 -14.54 -0.43 -6.91
N GLY A 179 -13.40 0.03 -7.44
CA GLY A 179 -13.26 1.31 -8.13
C GLY A 179 -13.29 2.54 -7.23
N SER A 180 -13.21 2.39 -5.93
CA SER A 180 -13.25 3.50 -4.97
C SER A 180 -11.92 4.24 -4.91
N ILE A 181 -12.00 5.57 -4.70
CA ILE A 181 -10.84 6.44 -4.45
C ILE A 181 -10.90 6.92 -2.99
N VAL A 182 -10.07 6.32 -2.15
CA VAL A 182 -10.03 6.62 -0.71
C VAL A 182 -9.14 7.83 -0.47
N THR A 183 -9.76 8.94 -0.11
CA THR A 183 -9.10 10.25 0.05
C THR A 183 -9.02 10.72 1.51
N LYS A 184 -9.61 9.98 2.43
CA LYS A 184 -9.69 10.27 3.88
C LYS A 184 -9.75 8.98 4.67
N ASP A 185 -9.50 9.07 5.95
CA ASP A 185 -9.62 7.96 6.89
C ASP A 185 -11.03 7.34 6.87
N ILE A 186 -11.05 6.02 6.96
CA ILE A 186 -12.26 5.21 6.98
C ILE A 186 -12.36 4.52 8.36
N PRO A 187 -13.48 4.64 9.07
CA PRO A 187 -13.66 3.95 10.35
C PRO A 187 -13.71 2.44 10.20
N ALA A 188 -13.54 1.72 11.31
CA ALA A 188 -13.69 0.27 11.33
C ALA A 188 -15.15 -0.18 11.15
N GLY A 189 -15.35 -1.38 10.60
CA GLY A 189 -16.66 -2.03 10.55
C GLY A 189 -17.67 -1.40 9.59
N VAL A 190 -17.22 -0.79 8.52
CA VAL A 190 -18.10 -0.15 7.52
C VAL A 190 -17.92 -0.73 6.12
N VAL A 191 -18.90 -0.49 5.27
CA VAL A 191 -18.81 -0.63 3.82
C VAL A 191 -18.73 0.77 3.21
N ASP A 192 -17.66 1.03 2.49
CA ASP A 192 -17.32 2.33 1.91
C ASP A 192 -17.18 2.23 0.40
N VAL A 193 -17.70 3.19 -0.37
CA VAL A 193 -17.74 3.10 -1.83
C VAL A 193 -17.59 4.46 -2.51
N GLY A 194 -17.12 4.44 -3.73
CA GLY A 194 -17.24 5.56 -4.66
C GLY A 194 -15.99 6.41 -4.85
N ASN A 195 -16.15 7.48 -5.62
CA ASN A 195 -15.11 8.48 -5.91
C ASN A 195 -15.69 9.90 -5.71
N PRO A 196 -15.29 10.63 -4.67
CA PRO A 196 -14.47 10.17 -3.55
C PRO A 196 -15.22 9.12 -2.70
N CYS A 197 -14.46 8.20 -2.09
CA CYS A 197 -15.00 7.13 -1.23
C CYS A 197 -15.74 7.70 -0.02
N ARG A 198 -16.91 7.12 0.31
CA ARG A 198 -17.75 7.54 1.43
C ARG A 198 -18.41 6.33 2.08
N VAL A 199 -18.58 6.39 3.40
CA VAL A 199 -19.33 5.37 4.14
C VAL A 199 -20.73 5.22 3.55
N LEU A 200 -21.01 4.03 3.05
CA LEU A 200 -22.34 3.65 2.55
C LEU A 200 -23.23 3.17 3.70
N ARG A 201 -22.67 2.31 4.57
CA ARG A 201 -23.34 1.73 5.72
C ARG A 201 -22.35 1.05 6.67
N GLU A 202 -22.78 0.77 7.87
CA GLU A 202 -22.08 -0.13 8.79
C GLU A 202 -22.24 -1.59 8.36
N VAL A 203 -21.30 -2.43 8.75
CA VAL A 203 -21.44 -3.90 8.70
C VAL A 203 -22.40 -4.30 9.82
N GLY A 204 -23.49 -4.97 9.48
CA GLY A 204 -24.57 -5.20 10.40
C GLY A 204 -25.11 -6.64 10.44
N GLU A 205 -26.30 -6.82 11.06
CA GLU A 205 -26.88 -8.15 11.23
C GLU A 205 -27.25 -8.83 9.91
N HIS A 206 -27.67 -8.06 8.91
CA HIS A 206 -27.93 -8.61 7.58
C HIS A 206 -26.70 -9.33 7.02
N ASP A 207 -25.48 -8.79 7.23
CA ASP A 207 -24.23 -9.38 6.75
C ASP A 207 -23.84 -10.67 7.50
N ARG A 208 -24.45 -10.91 8.66
CA ARG A 208 -24.31 -12.17 9.43
C ARG A 208 -25.21 -13.28 8.94
N GLU A 209 -26.30 -12.92 8.23
CA GLU A 209 -27.24 -13.88 7.69
C GLU A 209 -27.06 -14.13 6.21
N TYR A 210 -26.63 -13.10 5.45
CA TYR A 210 -26.53 -13.13 4.00
C TYR A 210 -25.13 -12.76 3.53
N TYR A 211 -24.51 -13.64 2.76
CA TYR A 211 -23.19 -13.36 2.19
C TYR A 211 -23.23 -12.48 0.93
N TYR A 212 -24.37 -12.43 0.24
CA TYR A 212 -24.58 -11.58 -0.94
C TYR A 212 -26.07 -11.42 -1.24
N ARG A 213 -26.59 -10.21 -1.21
CA ARG A 213 -28.02 -9.91 -1.46
C ARG A 213 -28.94 -10.78 -0.61
N ASP A 214 -29.74 -11.67 -1.26
CA ASP A 214 -30.69 -12.62 -0.66
C ASP A 214 -30.12 -14.04 -0.44
N ARG A 215 -28.83 -14.22 -0.68
CA ARG A 215 -28.15 -15.52 -0.51
C ARG A 215 -27.72 -15.71 0.93
N LYS A 216 -28.41 -16.60 1.61
CA LYS A 216 -28.10 -16.94 3.00
C LYS A 216 -26.79 -17.69 3.15
N ILE A 217 -26.11 -17.42 4.27
CA ILE A 217 -24.93 -18.18 4.69
C ILE A 217 -25.40 -19.62 4.98
N ASP A 218 -24.82 -20.58 4.29
CA ASP A 218 -25.15 -22.02 4.34
C ASP A 218 -23.99 -22.88 4.87
N VAL A 219 -23.01 -22.23 5.50
CA VAL A 219 -21.86 -22.87 6.15
C VAL A 219 -21.85 -22.53 7.64
N PRO A 220 -21.40 -23.45 8.52
CA PRO A 220 -21.27 -23.14 9.93
C PRO A 220 -20.14 -22.13 10.15
N ILE A 221 -20.45 -21.05 10.88
CA ILE A 221 -19.44 -20.11 11.36
C ILE A 221 -18.91 -20.66 12.69
N PRO A 222 -17.60 -20.94 12.83
CA PRO A 222 -17.04 -21.42 14.07
C PRO A 222 -17.29 -20.45 15.24
N ASP A 223 -17.68 -20.96 16.40
CA ASP A 223 -18.00 -20.17 17.58
C ASP A 223 -16.86 -19.23 18.03
N VAL A 224 -15.61 -19.59 17.73
CA VAL A 224 -14.44 -18.76 18.02
C VAL A 224 -14.45 -17.45 17.27
N LEU A 225 -15.10 -17.40 16.10
CA LEU A 225 -15.21 -16.21 15.25
C LEU A 225 -16.51 -15.41 15.53
N SER A 226 -17.46 -16.00 16.26
CA SER A 226 -18.73 -15.34 16.62
C SER A 226 -18.64 -14.43 17.84
N LYS A 227 -17.52 -14.46 18.57
CA LYS A 227 -17.26 -13.58 19.70
C LYS A 227 -16.46 -12.37 19.24
N PRO A 228 -16.87 -11.13 19.61
CA PRO A 228 -16.01 -9.98 19.38
C PRO A 228 -14.64 -10.22 20.05
N ASP A 229 -13.57 -9.88 19.34
CA ASP A 229 -12.23 -9.88 19.92
C ASP A 229 -12.28 -9.12 21.25
N LYS A 230 -12.01 -9.81 22.33
CA LYS A 230 -11.71 -9.13 23.59
C LYS A 230 -10.25 -8.71 23.47
N ASP A 231 -10.07 -7.40 23.35
CA ASP A 231 -8.78 -6.70 23.41
C ASP A 231 -7.85 -7.24 24.52
#